data_a545a305ede4b5289ae28bde31ee424c
#
_entry.id   a545a305ede4b5289ae28bde31ee424c
#
_cell.length_a   1.000
_cell.length_b   1.000
_cell.length_c   1.000
_cell.angle_alpha   90.00
_cell.angle_beta   90.00
_cell.angle_gamma   90.00
#
_symmetry.space_group_name_H-M   'P 1'
#
loop_
_entity.id
_entity.type
_entity.pdbx_description
1 polymer ?
#
loop_
_entity_poly.entity_id
_entity_poly.type
_entity_poly.pdbx_seq_one_letter_code
_entity_poly.pdbx_strand_id
1 'polypeptide(L)'
;MKRKSPVMAVALAGLFMYTSCSPTEQAETKDYTQYVNTFIGAADNGHTFPGACYPFGMIQTSPVTGAVGWRYCSEYTYQDSLIWGFTQTHLNGTGCMDLGDILVMPVTGTRARAWDAYRSHFPKDKEAATPGYYTVELSDPQVKAELTASIHAALHRYTYHKADSASLLIDLQHGPAWREEQYHSQVNSCEVNWEDAQTLTGHVNNTVWVDQDYFFVMKFNRPVIDSLYLPMGETEKGKRIIATFDLKPGDELMMKVALSTTSVEGAKKNLQAEIPDWNFDGVKLAAHDEWNSYLSRVDVEGTDDEKTNFYTCFYHALIQPNQISDVDGMYRNAADSIVKAGTGTFYSTFSLWDTYRAAHPFYTLVIPERVDGFVNSLIEQGEVQGFLPIWGLWGKENFCMIGNH
;
A
#
# COMPACT_ATOMS: atom_id res chain seq x y z
N MET A 1 -83.54 -5.66 -51.19
CA MET A 1 -82.74 -6.91 -51.11
C MET A 1 -81.36 -6.57 -50.60
N LYS A 2 -81.09 -6.85 -49.31
CA LYS A 2 -79.78 -6.62 -48.68
C LYS A 2 -79.16 -7.99 -48.33
N ARG A 3 -78.05 -8.32 -49.01
CA ARG A 3 -77.25 -9.53 -48.72
C ARG A 3 -76.36 -9.26 -47.48
N LYS A 4 -76.49 -10.12 -46.49
CA LYS A 4 -75.63 -10.18 -45.35
C LYS A 4 -74.47 -11.16 -45.67
N SER A 5 -73.26 -10.75 -45.58
CA SER A 5 -72.01 -11.59 -45.59
C SER A 5 -71.67 -12.03 -44.17
N PRO A 6 -71.24 -13.28 -43.95
CA PRO A 6 -70.81 -13.72 -42.65
C PRO A 6 -69.31 -13.32 -42.37
N VAL A 7 -69.07 -12.84 -41.17
CA VAL A 7 -67.74 -12.57 -40.65
C VAL A 7 -67.18 -13.88 -40.08
N MET A 8 -66.08 -14.30 -40.64
CA MET A 8 -65.33 -15.48 -40.19
C MET A 8 -64.38 -15.05 -39.10
N ALA A 9 -64.59 -15.49 -37.86
CA ALA A 9 -63.66 -15.25 -36.75
C ALA A 9 -62.50 -16.26 -36.79
N VAL A 10 -61.30 -15.76 -37.04
CA VAL A 10 -60.03 -16.56 -36.90
C VAL A 10 -59.55 -16.45 -35.46
N ALA A 11 -59.66 -17.59 -34.75
CA ALA A 11 -59.05 -17.71 -33.41
C ALA A 11 -57.51 -17.91 -33.55
N LEU A 12 -56.71 -16.92 -33.18
CA LEU A 12 -55.26 -17.04 -33.07
C LEU A 12 -54.95 -17.71 -31.72
N ALA A 13 -54.55 -18.97 -31.73
CA ALA A 13 -53.99 -19.66 -30.58
C ALA A 13 -52.53 -19.19 -30.40
N GLY A 14 -52.31 -18.31 -29.44
CA GLY A 14 -50.96 -17.88 -29.04
C GLY A 14 -50.23 -19.01 -28.28
N LEU A 15 -49.21 -19.58 -28.90
CA LEU A 15 -48.30 -20.51 -28.27
C LEU A 15 -47.31 -19.71 -27.40
N PHE A 16 -47.56 -19.63 -26.09
CA PHE A 16 -46.57 -19.12 -25.12
C PHE A 16 -45.47 -20.15 -24.97
N MET A 17 -44.33 -19.94 -25.66
CA MET A 17 -43.10 -20.62 -25.31
C MET A 17 -42.54 -20.03 -24.00
N TYR A 18 -42.67 -20.76 -22.92
CA TYR A 18 -41.91 -20.51 -21.71
C TYR A 18 -40.44 -20.86 -21.99
N THR A 19 -39.64 -19.86 -22.34
CA THR A 19 -38.19 -20.01 -22.25
C THR A 19 -37.83 -20.07 -20.77
N SER A 20 -37.60 -21.27 -20.27
CA SER A 20 -36.98 -21.52 -18.99
C SER A 20 -35.54 -20.94 -19.07
N CYS A 21 -35.33 -19.74 -18.53
CA CYS A 21 -34.00 -19.29 -18.18
C CYS A 21 -33.52 -20.19 -17.05
N SER A 22 -32.74 -21.20 -17.37
CA SER A 22 -31.87 -21.85 -16.38
C SER A 22 -30.98 -20.79 -15.81
N PRO A 23 -30.77 -20.70 -14.46
CA PRO A 23 -29.72 -19.86 -13.90
C PRO A 23 -28.42 -20.35 -14.54
N THR A 24 -27.74 -19.47 -15.23
CA THR A 24 -26.36 -19.71 -15.62
C THR A 24 -25.61 -19.92 -14.30
N GLU A 25 -25.14 -21.13 -14.03
CA GLU A 25 -24.15 -21.37 -13.01
C GLU A 25 -23.03 -20.38 -13.30
N GLN A 26 -22.90 -19.35 -12.46
CA GLN A 26 -21.69 -18.54 -12.47
C GLN A 26 -20.57 -19.51 -12.14
N ALA A 27 -19.74 -19.80 -13.10
CA ALA A 27 -18.51 -20.55 -12.87
C ALA A 27 -17.79 -19.85 -11.72
N GLU A 28 -17.59 -20.54 -10.61
CA GLU A 28 -16.78 -20.02 -9.50
C GLU A 28 -15.43 -19.61 -10.11
N THR A 29 -15.13 -18.32 -10.05
CA THR A 29 -13.86 -17.82 -10.53
C THR A 29 -12.79 -18.38 -9.60
N LYS A 30 -11.86 -19.16 -10.15
CA LYS A 30 -10.74 -19.76 -9.40
C LYS A 30 -9.98 -18.66 -8.67
N ASP A 31 -9.77 -18.83 -7.38
CA ASP A 31 -9.00 -17.92 -6.56
C ASP A 31 -7.52 -18.31 -6.62
N TYR A 32 -6.72 -17.51 -7.34
CA TYR A 32 -5.28 -17.71 -7.49
C TYR A 32 -4.48 -17.09 -6.34
N THR A 33 -5.09 -16.17 -5.56
CA THR A 33 -4.43 -15.57 -4.40
C THR A 33 -4.11 -16.60 -3.33
N GLN A 34 -4.85 -17.71 -3.26
CA GLN A 34 -4.61 -18.82 -2.33
C GLN A 34 -3.23 -19.48 -2.48
N TYR A 35 -2.59 -19.34 -3.65
CA TYR A 35 -1.25 -19.87 -3.90
C TYR A 35 -0.14 -18.90 -3.50
N VAL A 36 -0.45 -17.64 -3.18
CA VAL A 36 0.56 -16.65 -2.80
C VAL A 36 0.90 -16.78 -1.32
N ASN A 37 2.19 -16.94 -1.03
CA ASN A 37 2.73 -16.83 0.31
C ASN A 37 3.60 -15.58 0.43
N THR A 38 3.05 -14.51 0.96
CA THR A 38 3.72 -13.21 1.09
C THR A 38 4.93 -13.21 2.02
N PHE A 39 5.13 -14.28 2.82
CA PHE A 39 6.33 -14.44 3.65
C PHE A 39 7.53 -15.04 2.92
N ILE A 40 7.36 -15.56 1.71
CA ILE A 40 8.52 -16.01 0.89
C ILE A 40 9.37 -14.78 0.55
N GLY A 41 10.67 -14.86 0.82
CA GLY A 41 11.62 -13.77 0.64
C GLY A 41 11.66 -12.75 1.78
N ALA A 42 10.80 -12.88 2.80
CA ALA A 42 10.79 -11.97 3.97
C ALA A 42 11.74 -12.42 5.09
N ALA A 43 12.62 -13.38 4.82
CA ALA A 43 13.62 -13.87 5.75
C ALA A 43 15.03 -13.56 5.26
N ASP A 44 15.98 -13.46 6.18
CA ASP A 44 17.41 -13.23 5.91
C ASP A 44 17.67 -12.02 5.01
N ASN A 45 18.11 -12.24 3.77
CA ASN A 45 18.44 -11.22 2.78
C ASN A 45 17.48 -11.24 1.57
N GLY A 46 16.27 -11.71 1.72
CA GLY A 46 15.28 -11.71 0.65
C GLY A 46 14.66 -10.34 0.39
N HIS A 47 14.63 -9.50 1.40
CA HIS A 47 14.18 -8.09 1.37
C HIS A 47 12.78 -7.89 0.78
N THR A 48 11.87 -8.84 1.05
CA THR A 48 10.45 -8.66 0.78
C THR A 48 9.70 -8.37 2.07
N PHE A 49 8.49 -7.85 1.96
CA PHE A 49 7.62 -7.54 3.11
C PHE A 49 6.29 -8.28 3.00
N PRO A 50 5.65 -8.68 4.11
CA PRO A 50 4.39 -9.42 4.08
C PRO A 50 3.14 -8.53 4.09
N GLY A 51 3.29 -7.21 4.17
CA GLY A 51 2.20 -6.27 4.37
C GLY A 51 1.23 -6.14 3.21
N ALA A 52 0.17 -5.37 3.43
CA ALA A 52 -0.87 -5.15 2.43
C ALA A 52 -0.42 -4.12 1.39
N CYS A 53 -0.58 -4.47 0.12
CA CYS A 53 -0.39 -3.58 -1.01
C CYS A 53 -1.40 -3.88 -2.13
N TYR A 54 -1.53 -2.96 -3.06
CA TYR A 54 -2.31 -3.09 -4.29
C TYR A 54 -1.35 -3.29 -5.46
N PRO A 55 -1.72 -3.96 -6.56
CA PRO A 55 -0.84 -4.07 -7.72
C PRO A 55 -0.35 -2.70 -8.18
N PHE A 56 0.96 -2.51 -8.26
CA PHE A 56 1.61 -1.24 -8.63
C PHE A 56 1.25 -0.04 -7.73
N GLY A 57 0.72 -0.28 -6.54
CA GLY A 57 0.29 0.78 -5.62
C GLY A 57 1.46 1.61 -5.09
N MET A 58 1.20 2.88 -4.80
CA MET A 58 2.10 3.78 -4.08
C MET A 58 2.23 3.37 -2.61
N ILE A 59 1.14 2.85 -2.04
CA ILE A 59 1.07 2.39 -0.66
C ILE A 59 1.42 0.90 -0.58
N GLN A 60 2.37 0.59 0.34
CA GLN A 60 2.69 -0.76 0.80
C GLN A 60 2.72 -0.73 2.33
N THR A 61 1.55 -0.85 2.96
CA THR A 61 1.49 -0.79 4.43
C THR A 61 1.91 -2.13 5.04
N SER A 62 2.97 -2.13 5.84
CA SER A 62 3.60 -3.34 6.35
C SER A 62 4.19 -3.16 7.75
N PRO A 63 4.33 -4.26 8.53
CA PRO A 63 5.04 -4.20 9.80
C PRO A 63 6.52 -3.90 9.61
N VAL A 64 7.06 -3.17 10.57
CA VAL A 64 8.48 -2.87 10.73
C VAL A 64 9.01 -3.68 11.91
N THR A 65 10.04 -4.50 11.68
CA THR A 65 10.73 -5.24 12.75
C THR A 65 12.14 -4.70 13.00
N GLY A 66 12.65 -3.86 12.09
CA GLY A 66 13.91 -3.14 12.22
C GLY A 66 14.12 -2.19 11.05
N ALA A 67 14.97 -1.18 11.23
CA ALA A 67 15.16 -0.11 10.27
C ALA A 67 16.63 0.22 9.97
N VAL A 68 17.58 -0.48 10.56
CA VAL A 68 19.01 -0.16 10.40
C VAL A 68 19.80 -1.35 9.87
N GLY A 69 20.55 -1.11 8.80
CA GLY A 69 21.45 -2.08 8.19
C GLY A 69 20.80 -2.95 7.13
N TRP A 70 21.64 -3.57 6.31
CA TRP A 70 21.30 -4.38 5.14
C TRP A 70 20.12 -5.34 5.32
N ARG A 71 20.03 -6.00 6.48
CA ARG A 71 18.96 -6.96 6.77
C ARG A 71 17.55 -6.35 6.69
N TYR A 72 17.45 -5.05 6.89
CA TYR A 72 16.17 -4.33 6.97
C TYR A 72 15.91 -3.42 5.77
N CYS A 73 16.37 -3.81 4.57
CA CYS A 73 16.06 -3.04 3.35
C CYS A 73 14.54 -2.93 3.05
N SER A 74 13.75 -3.90 3.49
CA SER A 74 12.28 -3.85 3.46
C SER A 74 11.66 -3.71 4.85
N GLU A 75 12.46 -3.29 5.86
CA GLU A 75 12.08 -3.07 7.26
C GLU A 75 11.49 -4.28 8.00
N TYR A 76 11.25 -5.39 7.33
CA TYR A 76 10.71 -6.61 7.93
C TYR A 76 11.68 -7.78 7.79
N THR A 77 11.78 -8.58 8.84
CA THR A 77 12.46 -9.86 8.82
C THR A 77 11.64 -10.92 9.58
N TYR A 78 11.35 -12.04 8.92
CA TYR A 78 10.49 -13.10 9.44
C TYR A 78 10.97 -13.68 10.78
N GLN A 79 12.29 -13.71 11.02
CA GLN A 79 12.87 -14.24 12.25
C GLN A 79 12.65 -13.36 13.47
N ASP A 80 12.28 -12.11 13.29
CA ASP A 80 12.07 -11.18 14.41
C ASP A 80 10.74 -11.43 15.11
N SER A 81 10.69 -11.07 16.37
CA SER A 81 9.52 -11.21 17.25
C SER A 81 9.06 -9.89 17.87
N LEU A 82 9.62 -8.77 17.40
CA LEU A 82 9.34 -7.42 17.90
C LEU A 82 8.93 -6.52 16.74
N ILE A 83 7.71 -6.01 16.75
CA ILE A 83 7.21 -5.00 15.80
C ILE A 83 7.43 -3.61 16.38
N TRP A 84 7.97 -2.69 15.57
CA TRP A 84 8.16 -1.28 15.91
C TRP A 84 6.91 -0.46 15.59
N GLY A 85 6.17 -0.86 14.56
CA GLY A 85 4.96 -0.24 14.04
C GLY A 85 4.67 -0.69 12.62
N PHE A 86 3.88 0.09 11.91
CA PHE A 86 3.48 -0.16 10.52
C PHE A 86 3.77 1.10 9.70
N THR A 87 4.65 1.00 8.70
CA THR A 87 4.93 2.08 7.75
C THR A 87 4.04 1.99 6.51
N GLN A 88 4.00 3.05 5.70
CA GLN A 88 3.06 3.15 4.59
C GLN A 88 3.70 2.88 3.23
N THR A 89 5.03 2.89 3.17
CA THR A 89 5.80 2.68 1.94
C THR A 89 6.92 1.68 2.18
N HIS A 90 7.21 0.82 1.19
CA HIS A 90 8.31 -0.16 1.27
C HIS A 90 8.92 -0.42 -0.10
N LEU A 91 10.22 -0.70 -0.13
CA LEU A 91 10.86 -1.36 -1.26
C LEU A 91 10.67 -2.87 -1.17
N ASN A 92 10.62 -3.54 -2.31
CA ASN A 92 10.43 -4.99 -2.40
C ASN A 92 11.55 -5.66 -3.16
N GLY A 93 12.23 -6.60 -2.52
CA GLY A 93 13.28 -7.41 -3.14
C GLY A 93 14.55 -6.65 -3.53
N THR A 94 14.74 -5.43 -3.03
CA THR A 94 15.91 -4.61 -3.34
C THR A 94 16.95 -4.69 -2.26
N GLY A 95 18.22 -4.56 -2.65
CA GLY A 95 19.35 -4.46 -1.73
C GLY A 95 19.66 -3.01 -1.33
N CYS A 96 18.70 -2.13 -1.32
CA CYS A 96 18.84 -0.76 -0.89
C CYS A 96 17.81 -0.38 0.17
N MET A 97 18.14 0.64 0.95
CA MET A 97 17.31 1.15 2.03
C MET A 97 16.73 2.48 1.61
N ASP A 98 15.45 2.50 1.34
CA ASP A 98 14.66 3.69 1.09
C ASP A 98 13.18 3.38 1.29
N LEU A 99 12.31 4.39 1.22
CA LEU A 99 10.90 4.31 1.62
C LEU A 99 10.78 3.96 3.13
N GLY A 100 9.67 3.39 3.60
CA GLY A 100 9.51 3.08 5.04
C GLY A 100 9.04 4.29 5.86
N ASP A 101 8.20 5.13 5.26
CA ASP A 101 7.77 6.38 5.86
C ASP A 101 6.44 6.28 6.58
N ILE A 102 6.22 7.24 7.49
CA ILE A 102 4.98 7.42 8.25
C ILE A 102 4.62 6.17 9.04
N LEU A 103 5.42 5.91 10.09
CA LEU A 103 5.17 4.79 10.99
C LEU A 103 4.02 5.11 11.94
N VAL A 104 3.13 4.14 12.12
CA VAL A 104 2.08 4.18 13.13
C VAL A 104 2.11 2.93 14.01
N MET A 105 1.83 3.08 15.31
CA MET A 105 1.79 1.97 16.24
C MET A 105 0.65 2.13 17.26
N PRO A 106 -0.31 1.19 17.33
CA PRO A 106 -1.33 1.21 18.36
C PRO A 106 -0.71 0.87 19.72
N VAL A 107 -1.08 1.63 20.74
CA VAL A 107 -0.51 1.52 22.09
C VAL A 107 -1.56 1.67 23.17
N THR A 108 -1.30 1.10 24.37
CA THR A 108 -2.14 1.20 25.55
C THR A 108 -1.30 1.52 26.80
N GLY A 109 -1.94 2.00 27.86
CA GLY A 109 -1.28 2.20 29.15
C GLY A 109 -0.51 3.53 29.26
N THR A 110 0.49 3.55 30.14
CA THR A 110 1.23 4.77 30.46
C THR A 110 2.03 5.26 29.25
N ARG A 111 1.95 6.55 28.98
CA ARG A 111 2.70 7.22 27.91
C ARG A 111 4.17 7.31 28.26
N ALA A 112 5.02 6.48 27.63
CA ALA A 112 6.45 6.63 27.71
C ALA A 112 6.91 7.88 26.93
N ARG A 113 8.04 8.47 27.31
CA ARG A 113 8.65 9.57 26.55
C ARG A 113 9.63 9.09 25.49
N ALA A 114 10.15 7.86 25.63
CA ALA A 114 11.02 7.23 24.67
C ALA A 114 10.18 6.54 23.59
N TRP A 115 10.42 6.84 22.33
CA TRP A 115 9.66 6.31 21.20
C TRP A 115 9.81 4.79 21.03
N ASP A 116 10.95 4.23 21.38
CA ASP A 116 11.25 2.80 21.31
C ASP A 116 10.53 1.96 22.39
N ALA A 117 9.96 2.61 23.41
CA ALA A 117 9.12 1.94 24.42
C ALA A 117 7.74 1.51 23.86
N TYR A 118 7.39 1.89 22.65
CA TYR A 118 6.10 1.55 22.03
C TYR A 118 6.15 0.32 21.13
N ARG A 119 7.32 -0.32 20.97
CA ARG A 119 7.48 -1.59 20.24
C ARG A 119 6.72 -2.71 20.95
N SER A 120 6.25 -3.69 20.19
CA SER A 120 5.50 -4.82 20.74
C SER A 120 6.02 -6.16 20.27
N HIS A 121 6.12 -7.11 21.20
CA HIS A 121 6.25 -8.52 20.87
C HIS A 121 4.97 -9.02 20.19
N PHE A 122 5.12 -10.04 19.36
CA PHE A 122 4.00 -10.72 18.72
C PHE A 122 4.30 -12.22 18.53
N PRO A 123 3.30 -13.09 18.71
CA PRO A 123 3.46 -14.51 18.42
C PRO A 123 3.30 -14.77 16.92
N LYS A 124 4.22 -15.52 16.33
CA LYS A 124 4.21 -15.83 14.90
C LYS A 124 2.98 -16.61 14.43
N ASP A 125 2.38 -17.41 15.27
CA ASP A 125 1.13 -18.15 14.99
C ASP A 125 -0.12 -17.22 15.00
N LYS A 126 0.04 -15.96 15.34
CA LYS A 126 -0.99 -14.91 15.30
C LYS A 126 -0.69 -13.83 14.26
N GLU A 127 0.27 -14.07 13.38
CA GLU A 127 0.58 -13.26 12.23
C GLU A 127 0.07 -13.97 10.98
N ALA A 128 -0.64 -13.26 10.10
CA ALA A 128 -1.10 -13.80 8.83
C ALA A 128 -1.14 -12.70 7.76
N ALA A 129 -0.87 -13.11 6.52
CA ALA A 129 -0.91 -12.21 5.38
C ALA A 129 -1.38 -12.93 4.11
N THR A 130 -2.09 -12.20 3.27
CA THR A 130 -2.50 -12.59 1.92
C THR A 130 -2.39 -11.36 1.00
N PRO A 131 -2.39 -11.52 -0.32
CA PRO A 131 -2.40 -10.36 -1.21
C PRO A 131 -3.45 -9.32 -0.81
N GLY A 132 -3.02 -8.09 -0.55
CA GLY A 132 -3.89 -6.98 -0.13
C GLY A 132 -4.32 -6.96 1.34
N TYR A 133 -3.84 -7.88 2.16
CA TYR A 133 -4.22 -7.94 3.59
C TYR A 133 -3.09 -8.46 4.48
N TYR A 134 -2.97 -7.84 5.66
CA TYR A 134 -2.08 -8.28 6.73
C TYR A 134 -2.79 -8.19 8.07
N THR A 135 -2.47 -9.10 9.01
CA THR A 135 -2.98 -9.06 10.40
C THR A 135 -1.98 -9.64 11.38
N VAL A 136 -1.98 -9.10 12.60
CA VAL A 136 -1.15 -9.57 13.72
C VAL A 136 -1.78 -9.22 15.07
N GLU A 137 -1.52 -10.07 16.08
CA GLU A 137 -1.83 -9.77 17.49
C GLU A 137 -0.60 -9.17 18.17
N LEU A 138 -0.70 -7.92 18.61
CA LEU A 138 0.34 -7.23 19.36
C LEU A 138 0.20 -7.55 20.86
N SER A 139 1.21 -8.21 21.43
CA SER A 139 1.13 -8.77 22.80
C SER A 139 1.15 -7.69 23.88
N ASP A 140 2.01 -6.66 23.71
CA ASP A 140 2.24 -5.66 24.75
C ASP A 140 1.05 -4.69 24.89
N PRO A 141 0.54 -4.06 23.82
CA PRO A 141 -0.65 -3.23 23.89
C PRO A 141 -1.96 -4.05 23.94
N GLN A 142 -1.93 -5.36 23.70
CA GLN A 142 -3.11 -6.23 23.56
C GLN A 142 -4.07 -5.70 22.50
N VAL A 143 -3.55 -5.51 21.28
CA VAL A 143 -4.28 -4.97 20.12
C VAL A 143 -4.13 -5.91 18.94
N LYS A 144 -5.24 -6.28 18.32
CA LYS A 144 -5.22 -6.88 16.98
C LYS A 144 -5.09 -5.76 15.95
N ALA A 145 -4.06 -5.83 15.10
CA ALA A 145 -3.88 -4.94 13.97
C ALA A 145 -4.26 -5.66 12.67
N GLU A 146 -5.00 -4.97 11.80
CA GLU A 146 -5.39 -5.43 10.47
C GLU A 146 -5.14 -4.29 9.47
N LEU A 147 -4.50 -4.60 8.36
CA LEU A 147 -4.11 -3.65 7.33
C LEU A 147 -4.64 -4.08 5.97
N THR A 148 -5.12 -3.12 5.18
CA THR A 148 -5.44 -3.29 3.76
C THR A 148 -5.13 -2.00 3.01
N ALA A 149 -5.00 -2.06 1.68
CA ALA A 149 -4.58 -0.93 0.87
C ALA A 149 -5.32 -0.85 -0.47
N SER A 150 -5.35 0.35 -1.01
CA SER A 150 -5.61 0.70 -2.42
C SER A 150 -4.32 1.21 -3.06
N ILE A 151 -4.41 1.91 -4.20
CA ILE A 151 -3.22 2.43 -4.89
C ILE A 151 -2.50 3.50 -4.05
N HIS A 152 -3.23 4.50 -3.56
CA HIS A 152 -2.66 5.66 -2.85
C HIS A 152 -3.05 5.73 -1.38
N ALA A 153 -3.89 4.82 -0.90
CA ALA A 153 -4.39 4.87 0.46
C ALA A 153 -4.34 3.51 1.18
N ALA A 154 -4.17 3.54 2.50
CA ALA A 154 -4.31 2.38 3.37
C ALA A 154 -5.45 2.59 4.37
N LEU A 155 -6.06 1.48 4.76
CA LEU A 155 -7.04 1.41 5.84
C LEU A 155 -6.55 0.44 6.90
N HIS A 156 -6.37 0.93 8.11
CA HIS A 156 -5.97 0.17 9.27
C HIS A 156 -7.18 -0.02 10.19
N ARG A 157 -7.31 -1.21 10.78
CA ARG A 157 -8.29 -1.53 11.83
C ARG A 157 -7.55 -2.09 13.03
N TYR A 158 -7.73 -1.44 14.19
CA TYR A 158 -7.11 -1.80 15.45
C TYR A 158 -8.20 -2.18 16.46
N THR A 159 -8.28 -3.46 16.83
CA THR A 159 -9.19 -3.92 17.88
C THR A 159 -8.47 -3.92 19.21
N TYR A 160 -8.88 -3.07 20.13
CA TYR A 160 -8.26 -2.92 21.46
C TYR A 160 -8.88 -3.89 22.44
N HIS A 161 -8.21 -5.01 22.75
CA HIS A 161 -8.66 -5.95 23.80
C HIS A 161 -8.53 -5.35 25.19
N LYS A 162 -7.59 -4.41 25.36
CA LYS A 162 -7.42 -3.55 26.53
C LYS A 162 -7.38 -2.09 26.05
N ALA A 163 -8.09 -1.21 26.74
CA ALA A 163 -8.27 0.17 26.29
C ALA A 163 -7.78 1.21 27.29
N ASP A 164 -6.93 0.85 28.26
CA ASP A 164 -6.32 1.80 29.18
C ASP A 164 -5.47 2.82 28.39
N SER A 165 -5.90 4.07 28.32
CA SER A 165 -5.25 5.11 27.52
C SER A 165 -4.97 4.67 26.06
N ALA A 166 -5.99 4.10 25.42
CA ALA A 166 -5.89 3.67 24.02
C ALA A 166 -5.39 4.81 23.12
N SER A 167 -4.28 4.60 22.46
CA SER A 167 -3.60 5.65 21.70
C SER A 167 -2.95 5.08 20.45
N LEU A 168 -2.55 5.97 19.53
CA LEU A 168 -1.77 5.66 18.35
C LEU A 168 -0.51 6.53 18.38
N LEU A 169 0.68 5.92 18.35
CA LEU A 169 1.91 6.61 18.00
C LEU A 169 1.90 6.88 16.49
N ILE A 170 2.20 8.11 16.11
CA ILE A 170 2.46 8.54 14.74
C ILE A 170 3.90 9.04 14.74
N ASP A 171 4.81 8.34 14.08
CA ASP A 171 6.22 8.66 13.99
C ASP A 171 6.58 9.10 12.57
N LEU A 172 6.77 10.40 12.40
CA LEU A 172 7.15 11.06 11.14
C LEU A 172 8.67 11.32 11.07
N GLN A 173 9.44 10.78 12.01
CA GLN A 173 10.91 10.75 11.97
C GLN A 173 11.42 9.40 11.45
N HIS A 174 10.56 8.37 11.48
CA HIS A 174 10.93 7.01 11.07
C HIS A 174 11.27 6.94 9.58
N GLY A 175 12.21 6.08 9.26
CA GLY A 175 12.64 5.69 7.93
C GLY A 175 13.86 4.78 8.03
N PRO A 176 14.15 3.92 7.04
CA PRO A 176 15.29 3.01 7.09
C PRO A 176 16.62 3.74 6.96
N ALA A 177 17.68 3.16 7.49
CA ALA A 177 19.03 3.73 7.44
C ALA A 177 20.12 2.65 7.35
N TRP A 178 21.23 2.96 6.67
CA TRP A 178 22.38 2.07 6.60
C TRP A 178 23.11 1.93 7.93
N ARG A 179 23.08 2.98 8.76
CA ARG A 179 23.78 3.06 10.05
C ARG A 179 22.92 3.79 11.07
N GLU A 180 23.14 3.50 12.34
CA GLU A 180 22.40 4.07 13.46
C GLU A 180 22.40 5.60 13.47
N GLU A 181 23.56 6.22 13.22
CA GLU A 181 23.67 7.67 13.17
C GLU A 181 22.86 8.33 12.05
N GLN A 182 22.59 7.61 10.96
CA GLN A 182 21.76 8.08 9.85
C GLN A 182 20.26 8.00 10.17
N TYR A 183 19.86 7.02 10.97
CA TYR A 183 18.48 6.82 11.35
C TYR A 183 17.83 8.05 12.02
N HIS A 184 18.64 8.88 12.67
CA HIS A 184 18.18 10.08 13.34
C HIS A 184 18.29 11.37 12.51
N SER A 185 18.70 11.31 11.25
CA SER A 185 18.98 12.49 10.43
C SER A 185 18.40 12.49 9.02
N GLN A 186 17.68 11.46 8.62
CA GLN A 186 17.13 11.34 7.26
C GLN A 186 16.00 12.33 6.94
N VAL A 187 15.25 12.81 7.94
CA VAL A 187 14.19 13.79 7.75
C VAL A 187 14.77 15.20 7.65
N ASN A 188 14.49 15.91 6.58
CA ASN A 188 14.94 17.27 6.32
C ASN A 188 13.95 18.32 6.86
N SER A 189 12.64 18.04 6.73
CA SER A 189 11.58 18.87 7.27
C SER A 189 10.31 18.06 7.52
N CYS A 190 9.49 18.52 8.47
CA CYS A 190 8.21 17.90 8.78
C CYS A 190 7.21 18.96 9.26
N GLU A 191 6.09 19.03 8.59
CA GLU A 191 4.97 19.88 8.97
C GLU A 191 3.73 19.05 9.19
N VAL A 192 2.97 19.36 10.26
CA VAL A 192 1.71 18.68 10.57
C VAL A 192 0.66 19.70 10.98
N ASN A 193 -0.58 19.42 10.64
CA ASN A 193 -1.72 20.25 11.01
C ASN A 193 -2.92 19.36 11.37
N TRP A 194 -3.49 19.57 12.55
CA TRP A 194 -4.80 19.05 12.91
C TRP A 194 -5.88 19.94 12.32
N GLU A 195 -6.57 19.48 11.28
CA GLU A 195 -7.68 20.23 10.67
C GLU A 195 -8.92 20.18 11.57
N ASP A 196 -9.12 19.04 12.23
CA ASP A 196 -10.16 18.81 13.23
C ASP A 196 -9.73 17.67 14.18
N ALA A 197 -10.63 17.24 15.07
CA ALA A 197 -10.33 16.15 16.03
C ALA A 197 -10.15 14.76 15.38
N GLN A 198 -10.40 14.61 14.09
CA GLN A 198 -10.33 13.33 13.38
C GLN A 198 -9.41 13.38 12.16
N THR A 199 -8.82 14.53 11.84
CA THR A 199 -8.06 14.73 10.60
C THR A 199 -6.71 15.36 10.89
N LEU A 200 -5.64 14.62 10.66
CA LEU A 200 -4.26 15.08 10.65
C LEU A 200 -3.77 15.14 9.22
N THR A 201 -3.20 16.27 8.82
CA THR A 201 -2.53 16.44 7.53
C THR A 201 -1.09 16.85 7.73
N GLY A 202 -0.25 16.62 6.74
CA GLY A 202 1.14 17.05 6.85
C GLY A 202 1.96 16.82 5.60
N HIS A 203 3.21 17.18 5.73
CA HIS A 203 4.26 17.01 4.76
C HIS A 203 5.55 16.57 5.46
N VAL A 204 6.20 15.58 4.91
CA VAL A 204 7.53 15.14 5.32
C VAL A 204 8.42 15.17 4.09
N ASN A 205 9.57 15.83 4.19
CA ASN A 205 10.65 15.68 3.24
C ASN A 205 11.79 14.91 3.90
N ASN A 206 12.24 13.86 3.26
CA ASN A 206 13.36 13.06 3.71
C ASN A 206 14.38 12.79 2.59
N THR A 207 15.55 12.32 2.95
CA THR A 207 16.60 11.87 2.02
C THR A 207 17.29 10.65 2.59
N VAL A 208 17.12 9.51 1.90
CA VAL A 208 17.96 8.32 2.10
C VAL A 208 18.81 8.11 0.83
N TRP A 209 18.20 7.69 -0.28
CA TRP A 209 18.86 7.64 -1.59
C TRP A 209 18.50 8.81 -2.49
N VAL A 210 17.22 9.20 -2.48
CA VAL A 210 16.74 10.39 -3.19
C VAL A 210 16.05 11.33 -2.21
N ASP A 211 15.98 12.59 -2.56
CA ASP A 211 15.17 13.58 -1.84
C ASP A 211 13.69 13.36 -2.19
N GLN A 212 12.86 13.15 -1.17
CA GLN A 212 11.48 12.73 -1.32
C GLN A 212 10.52 13.61 -0.55
N ASP A 213 9.41 13.95 -1.17
CA ASP A 213 8.29 14.64 -0.54
C ASP A 213 7.10 13.70 -0.39
N TYR A 214 6.60 13.60 0.83
CA TYR A 214 5.37 12.89 1.19
C TYR A 214 4.36 13.86 1.75
N PHE A 215 3.33 14.16 1.01
CA PHE A 215 2.15 14.83 1.52
C PHE A 215 1.12 13.79 1.92
N PHE A 216 0.53 13.95 3.10
CA PHE A 216 -0.41 12.95 3.59
C PHE A 216 -1.66 13.58 4.19
N VAL A 217 -2.74 12.81 4.18
CA VAL A 217 -3.91 12.97 5.00
C VAL A 217 -4.15 11.68 5.79
N MET A 218 -4.35 11.84 7.09
CA MET A 218 -4.69 10.73 7.99
C MET A 218 -6.03 11.05 8.64
N LYS A 219 -6.98 10.12 8.59
CA LYS A 219 -8.29 10.27 9.22
C LYS A 219 -8.59 9.14 10.17
N PHE A 220 -9.31 9.44 11.25
CA PHE A 220 -9.73 8.50 12.28
C PHE A 220 -11.25 8.38 12.33
N ASN A 221 -11.80 7.17 12.57
CA ASN A 221 -13.23 6.99 12.77
C ASN A 221 -13.72 7.44 14.15
N ARG A 222 -12.80 7.79 15.05
CA ARG A 222 -13.07 8.30 16.40
C ARG A 222 -12.34 9.63 16.60
N PRO A 223 -12.87 10.55 17.39
CA PRO A 223 -12.17 11.80 17.70
C PRO A 223 -10.95 11.54 18.59
N VAL A 224 -9.86 12.21 18.30
CA VAL A 224 -8.71 12.36 19.19
C VAL A 224 -9.12 13.25 20.35
N ILE A 225 -9.02 12.76 21.57
CA ILE A 225 -9.37 13.49 22.80
C ILE A 225 -8.18 14.20 23.41
N ASP A 226 -6.95 13.79 23.08
CA ASP A 226 -5.70 14.40 23.51
C ASP A 226 -4.56 14.03 22.58
N SER A 227 -3.61 14.93 22.38
CA SER A 227 -2.39 14.68 21.59
C SER A 227 -1.16 15.15 22.34
N LEU A 228 -0.13 14.31 22.40
CA LEU A 228 1.15 14.59 23.01
C LEU A 228 2.26 14.51 21.97
N TYR A 229 3.01 15.60 21.79
CA TYR A 229 4.24 15.57 21.01
C TYR A 229 5.39 15.06 21.89
N LEU A 230 6.06 14.00 21.42
CA LEU A 230 7.23 13.46 22.11
C LEU A 230 8.45 14.36 21.90
N PRO A 231 9.39 14.39 22.85
CA PRO A 231 10.66 15.07 22.68
C PRO A 231 11.44 14.52 21.46
N MET A 232 12.04 15.43 20.71
CA MET A 232 12.93 15.09 19.57
C MET A 232 14.37 15.33 19.94
N GLY A 233 15.28 14.54 19.36
CA GLY A 233 16.73 14.75 19.44
C GLY A 233 17.17 16.01 18.68
N GLU A 234 18.39 16.47 18.93
CA GLU A 234 18.94 17.71 18.32
C GLU A 234 19.03 17.63 16.79
N THR A 235 19.22 16.44 16.24
CA THR A 235 19.34 16.19 14.78
C THR A 235 18.01 15.80 14.13
N GLU A 236 17.00 15.46 14.92
CA GLU A 236 15.70 15.00 14.45
C GLU A 236 14.82 16.20 14.05
N LYS A 237 14.37 16.21 12.82
CA LYS A 237 13.49 17.27 12.27
C LYS A 237 12.06 16.80 11.99
N GLY A 238 11.80 15.52 12.20
CA GLY A 238 10.47 14.93 12.16
C GLY A 238 9.62 15.28 13.36
N LYS A 239 8.52 14.59 13.52
CA LYS A 239 7.63 14.70 14.69
C LYS A 239 7.17 13.32 15.12
N ARG A 240 6.98 13.16 16.45
CA ARG A 240 6.34 11.98 17.04
C ARG A 240 5.15 12.43 17.85
N ILE A 241 3.98 11.88 17.57
CA ILE A 241 2.72 12.27 18.17
C ILE A 241 2.05 11.04 18.76
N ILE A 242 1.59 11.15 20.02
CA ILE A 242 0.69 10.18 20.63
C ILE A 242 -0.72 10.77 20.57
N ALA A 243 -1.56 10.22 19.69
CA ALA A 243 -2.98 10.56 19.60
C ALA A 243 -3.79 9.61 20.49
N THR A 244 -4.58 10.12 21.42
CA THR A 244 -5.36 9.34 22.40
C THR A 244 -6.84 9.37 22.05
N PHE A 245 -7.50 8.23 22.26
CA PHE A 245 -8.90 8.01 21.93
C PHE A 245 -9.67 7.52 23.15
N ASP A 246 -10.96 7.87 23.23
CA ASP A 246 -11.88 7.30 24.23
C ASP A 246 -12.47 5.99 23.70
N LEU A 247 -11.85 4.88 24.07
CA LEU A 247 -12.23 3.53 23.66
C LEU A 247 -12.47 2.64 24.89
N LYS A 248 -13.28 1.61 24.67
CA LYS A 248 -13.52 0.52 25.63
C LYS A 248 -12.88 -0.77 25.14
N PRO A 249 -12.58 -1.72 26.02
CA PRO A 249 -12.16 -3.05 25.60
C PRO A 249 -13.12 -3.69 24.59
N GLY A 250 -12.58 -4.11 23.45
CA GLY A 250 -13.33 -4.63 22.31
C GLY A 250 -13.70 -3.58 21.24
N ASP A 251 -13.49 -2.28 21.49
CA ASP A 251 -13.74 -1.25 20.50
C ASP A 251 -12.68 -1.29 19.38
N GLU A 252 -13.11 -0.86 18.19
CA GLU A 252 -12.26 -0.71 17.01
C GLU A 252 -11.94 0.77 16.75
N LEU A 253 -10.65 1.03 16.61
CA LEU A 253 -10.14 2.26 16.01
C LEU A 253 -9.77 1.98 14.55
N MET A 254 -10.38 2.70 13.62
CA MET A 254 -9.95 2.68 12.23
C MET A 254 -9.23 3.98 11.87
N MET A 255 -8.16 3.85 11.09
CA MET A 255 -7.38 4.94 10.54
C MET A 255 -7.26 4.74 9.03
N LYS A 256 -7.54 5.80 8.26
CA LYS A 256 -7.20 5.88 6.84
C LYS A 256 -6.01 6.82 6.67
N VAL A 257 -5.07 6.44 5.83
CA VAL A 257 -3.98 7.32 5.42
C VAL A 257 -3.84 7.28 3.90
N ALA A 258 -3.69 8.44 3.28
CA ALA A 258 -3.37 8.52 1.84
C ALA A 258 -2.19 9.44 1.63
N LEU A 259 -1.41 9.13 0.59
CA LEU A 259 -0.20 9.85 0.20
C LEU A 259 -0.38 10.55 -1.14
N SER A 260 0.44 11.57 -1.36
CA SER A 260 0.63 12.26 -2.64
C SER A 260 2.06 12.79 -2.72
N THR A 261 2.64 12.83 -3.91
CA THR A 261 3.91 13.52 -4.16
C THR A 261 3.72 15.02 -4.41
N THR A 262 2.48 15.49 -4.54
CA THR A 262 2.18 16.84 -5.01
C THR A 262 1.77 17.80 -3.90
N SER A 263 0.79 17.39 -3.08
CA SER A 263 0.22 18.25 -2.04
C SER A 263 -0.70 17.47 -1.09
N VAL A 264 -1.03 18.08 0.05
CA VAL A 264 -2.08 17.60 0.96
C VAL A 264 -3.43 17.46 0.25
N GLU A 265 -3.77 18.40 -0.65
CA GLU A 265 -5.01 18.32 -1.43
C GLU A 265 -5.00 17.14 -2.42
N GLY A 266 -3.82 16.80 -3.00
CA GLY A 266 -3.63 15.57 -3.78
C GLY A 266 -3.93 14.33 -2.95
N ALA A 267 -3.34 14.23 -1.76
CA ALA A 267 -3.60 13.11 -0.83
C ALA A 267 -5.09 13.01 -0.43
N LYS A 268 -5.77 14.14 -0.21
CA LYS A 268 -7.22 14.16 0.07
C LYS A 268 -8.06 13.66 -1.11
N LYS A 269 -7.70 14.04 -2.34
CA LYS A 269 -8.36 13.55 -3.56
C LYS A 269 -8.19 12.04 -3.70
N ASN A 270 -6.97 11.54 -3.50
CA ASN A 270 -6.66 10.12 -3.52
C ASN A 270 -7.51 9.35 -2.50
N LEU A 271 -7.54 9.83 -1.24
CA LEU A 271 -8.34 9.21 -0.18
C LEU A 271 -9.83 9.18 -0.50
N GLN A 272 -10.37 10.29 -1.01
CA GLN A 272 -11.79 10.40 -1.34
C GLN A 272 -12.19 9.51 -2.50
N ALA A 273 -11.30 9.33 -3.49
CA ALA A 273 -11.57 8.50 -4.65
C ALA A 273 -11.49 6.99 -4.33
N GLU A 274 -10.55 6.59 -3.47
CA GLU A 274 -10.21 5.18 -3.28
C GLU A 274 -10.82 4.57 -2.01
N ILE A 275 -10.85 5.32 -0.90
CA ILE A 275 -11.41 4.84 0.38
C ILE A 275 -12.33 5.92 0.96
N PRO A 276 -13.51 6.18 0.34
CA PRO A 276 -14.40 7.25 0.78
C PRO A 276 -15.04 6.98 2.16
N ASP A 277 -15.32 5.73 2.48
CA ASP A 277 -16.01 5.30 3.69
C ASP A 277 -15.13 4.45 4.63
N TRP A 278 -15.70 3.90 5.70
CA TRP A 278 -15.02 3.08 6.70
C TRP A 278 -15.28 1.57 6.51
N ASN A 279 -15.56 1.12 5.30
CA ASN A 279 -15.82 -0.27 4.98
C ASN A 279 -14.51 -1.06 4.79
N PHE A 280 -13.89 -1.47 5.89
CA PHE A 280 -12.63 -2.22 5.88
C PHE A 280 -12.72 -3.50 5.02
N ASP A 281 -13.76 -4.28 5.23
CA ASP A 281 -13.90 -5.57 4.54
C ASP A 281 -14.17 -5.38 3.04
N GLY A 282 -14.82 -4.28 2.65
CA GLY A 282 -15.00 -3.91 1.24
C GLY A 282 -13.67 -3.52 0.57
N VAL A 283 -12.81 -2.74 1.24
CA VAL A 283 -11.48 -2.39 0.72
C VAL A 283 -10.60 -3.64 0.61
N LYS A 284 -10.59 -4.49 1.64
CA LYS A 284 -9.88 -5.78 1.63
C LYS A 284 -10.32 -6.67 0.47
N LEU A 285 -11.63 -6.79 0.25
CA LEU A 285 -12.18 -7.59 -0.85
C LEU A 285 -11.76 -7.00 -2.22
N ALA A 286 -11.85 -5.68 -2.38
CA ALA A 286 -11.43 -5.03 -3.61
C ALA A 286 -9.93 -5.25 -3.92
N ALA A 287 -9.06 -5.20 -2.91
CA ALA A 287 -7.65 -5.50 -3.06
C ALA A 287 -7.42 -6.98 -3.44
N HIS A 288 -8.10 -7.91 -2.78
CA HIS A 288 -8.07 -9.34 -3.11
C HIS A 288 -8.49 -9.60 -4.56
N ASP A 289 -9.64 -9.04 -4.97
CA ASP A 289 -10.20 -9.25 -6.31
C ASP A 289 -9.28 -8.69 -7.40
N GLU A 290 -8.67 -7.53 -7.16
CA GLU A 290 -7.70 -6.96 -8.08
C GLU A 290 -6.46 -7.85 -8.20
N TRP A 291 -5.89 -8.32 -7.10
CA TRP A 291 -4.79 -9.28 -7.14
C TRP A 291 -5.17 -10.54 -7.89
N ASN A 292 -6.37 -11.09 -7.64
CA ASN A 292 -6.85 -12.27 -8.36
C ASN A 292 -7.02 -12.00 -9.86
N SER A 293 -7.44 -10.80 -10.25
CA SER A 293 -7.59 -10.40 -11.65
C SER A 293 -6.27 -10.47 -12.44
N TYR A 294 -5.15 -10.12 -11.80
CA TYR A 294 -3.82 -10.23 -12.40
C TYR A 294 -3.28 -11.65 -12.35
N LEU A 295 -3.35 -12.31 -11.21
CA LEU A 295 -2.81 -13.66 -11.02
C LEU A 295 -3.52 -14.69 -11.89
N SER A 296 -4.81 -14.51 -12.18
CA SER A 296 -5.61 -15.38 -13.04
C SER A 296 -5.25 -15.32 -14.52
N ARG A 297 -4.41 -14.36 -14.94
CA ARG A 297 -3.95 -14.23 -16.34
C ARG A 297 -3.03 -15.36 -16.79
N VAL A 298 -2.46 -16.09 -15.84
CA VAL A 298 -1.63 -17.26 -16.12
C VAL A 298 -2.12 -18.41 -15.26
N ASP A 299 -2.50 -19.53 -15.88
CA ASP A 299 -2.86 -20.76 -15.17
C ASP A 299 -1.74 -21.79 -15.38
N VAL A 300 -1.12 -22.23 -14.27
CA VAL A 300 -0.03 -23.20 -14.29
C VAL A 300 -0.47 -24.53 -13.67
N GLU A 301 -0.05 -25.62 -14.27
CA GLU A 301 -0.18 -26.97 -13.71
C GLU A 301 1.10 -27.34 -12.97
N GLY A 302 0.97 -28.01 -11.84
CA GLY A 302 2.10 -28.43 -11.00
C GLY A 302 1.66 -28.82 -9.61
N THR A 303 2.62 -29.17 -8.77
CA THR A 303 2.43 -29.40 -7.34
C THR A 303 2.05 -28.10 -6.62
N ASP A 304 1.54 -28.19 -5.41
CA ASP A 304 1.18 -27.01 -4.60
C ASP A 304 2.42 -26.12 -4.33
N ASP A 305 3.59 -26.70 -4.10
CA ASP A 305 4.84 -25.95 -3.91
C ASP A 305 5.26 -25.20 -5.19
N GLU A 306 5.14 -25.83 -6.36
CA GLU A 306 5.45 -25.18 -7.64
C GLU A 306 4.49 -24.03 -7.92
N LYS A 307 3.19 -24.21 -7.66
CA LYS A 307 2.19 -23.14 -7.77
C LYS A 307 2.46 -22.01 -6.78
N THR A 308 2.76 -22.34 -5.52
CA THR A 308 3.10 -21.34 -4.50
C THR A 308 4.32 -20.53 -4.92
N ASN A 309 5.37 -21.15 -5.40
CA ASN A 309 6.55 -20.45 -5.89
C ASN A 309 6.23 -19.55 -7.09
N PHE A 310 5.50 -20.08 -8.09
CA PHE A 310 5.16 -19.34 -9.29
C PHE A 310 4.29 -18.10 -8.95
N TYR A 311 3.17 -18.29 -8.24
CA TYR A 311 2.24 -17.21 -7.96
C TYR A 311 2.80 -16.19 -6.96
N THR A 312 3.67 -16.61 -6.03
CA THR A 312 4.36 -15.68 -5.15
C THR A 312 5.38 -14.83 -5.91
N CYS A 313 6.16 -15.42 -6.83
CA CYS A 313 7.05 -14.66 -7.71
C CYS A 313 6.26 -13.70 -8.62
N PHE A 314 5.13 -14.16 -9.16
CA PHE A 314 4.25 -13.31 -9.97
C PHE A 314 3.68 -12.14 -9.16
N TYR A 315 3.20 -12.39 -7.94
CA TYR A 315 2.76 -11.36 -7.00
C TYR A 315 3.87 -10.33 -6.75
N HIS A 316 5.09 -10.78 -6.40
CA HIS A 316 6.23 -9.87 -6.16
C HIS A 316 6.57 -9.03 -7.40
N ALA A 317 6.49 -9.59 -8.60
CA ALA A 317 6.75 -8.86 -9.83
C ALA A 317 5.74 -7.73 -10.10
N LEU A 318 4.55 -7.78 -9.52
CA LEU A 318 3.50 -6.78 -9.70
C LEU A 318 3.38 -5.76 -8.56
N ILE A 319 4.22 -5.83 -7.53
CA ILE A 319 4.26 -4.82 -6.46
C ILE A 319 4.83 -3.51 -7.01
N GLN A 320 5.84 -3.59 -7.86
CA GLN A 320 6.54 -2.45 -8.47
C GLN A 320 6.60 -2.64 -10.00
N PRO A 321 6.72 -1.55 -10.79
CA PRO A 321 6.91 -0.14 -10.41
C PRO A 321 5.66 0.49 -9.77
N ASN A 322 5.86 1.48 -8.91
CA ASN A 322 4.76 2.11 -8.18
C ASN A 322 4.13 3.28 -8.96
N GLN A 323 2.81 3.36 -8.99
CA GLN A 323 2.09 4.53 -9.48
C GLN A 323 2.18 5.63 -8.43
N ILE A 324 2.93 6.71 -8.74
CA ILE A 324 3.13 7.85 -7.83
C ILE A 324 2.38 9.12 -8.26
N SER A 325 1.71 9.11 -9.42
CA SER A 325 0.79 10.18 -9.80
C SER A 325 -0.53 10.05 -9.08
N ASP A 326 -1.08 11.17 -8.62
CA ASP A 326 -2.39 11.25 -7.99
C ASP A 326 -3.51 10.77 -8.93
N VAL A 327 -4.71 10.54 -8.41
CA VAL A 327 -5.89 10.09 -9.18
C VAL A 327 -6.28 11.03 -10.33
N ASP A 328 -5.86 12.30 -10.29
CA ASP A 328 -6.05 13.26 -11.36
C ASP A 328 -4.87 13.33 -12.37
N GLY A 329 -3.87 12.46 -12.18
CA GLY A 329 -2.68 12.32 -13.01
C GLY A 329 -1.56 13.31 -12.69
N MET A 330 -1.69 14.12 -11.64
CA MET A 330 -0.63 15.04 -11.21
C MET A 330 0.48 14.32 -10.46
N TYR A 331 1.74 14.68 -10.68
CA TYR A 331 2.89 14.15 -9.96
C TYR A 331 4.02 15.17 -9.86
N ARG A 332 4.97 14.94 -8.96
CA ARG A 332 6.20 15.73 -8.83
C ARG A 332 7.29 15.09 -9.70
N ASN A 333 7.78 15.84 -10.67
CA ASN A 333 8.83 15.37 -11.59
C ASN A 333 10.25 15.51 -11.02
N ALA A 334 11.25 15.05 -11.77
CA ALA A 334 12.65 15.07 -11.36
C ALA A 334 13.23 16.49 -11.15
N ALA A 335 12.57 17.55 -11.63
CA ALA A 335 12.93 18.96 -11.40
C ALA A 335 12.07 19.61 -10.30
N ASP A 336 11.43 18.82 -9.44
CA ASP A 336 10.55 19.28 -8.36
C ASP A 336 9.34 20.11 -8.81
N SER A 337 8.97 20.02 -10.09
CA SER A 337 7.78 20.68 -10.64
C SER A 337 6.59 19.74 -10.58
N ILE A 338 5.42 20.27 -10.23
CA ILE A 338 4.15 19.53 -10.26
C ILE A 338 3.59 19.61 -11.68
N VAL A 339 3.46 18.47 -12.34
CA VAL A 339 3.02 18.34 -13.71
C VAL A 339 2.00 17.22 -13.86
N LYS A 340 1.34 17.15 -15.00
CA LYS A 340 0.41 16.06 -15.32
C LYS A 340 1.09 15.02 -16.20
N ALA A 341 0.97 13.75 -15.85
CA ALA A 341 1.47 12.63 -16.62
C ALA A 341 0.80 12.59 -18.02
N GLY A 342 1.58 12.40 -19.07
CA GLY A 342 1.11 12.39 -20.45
C GLY A 342 0.10 11.30 -20.76
N THR A 343 0.25 10.13 -20.13
CA THR A 343 -0.69 8.99 -20.21
C THR A 343 -1.76 8.99 -19.09
N GLY A 344 -1.76 10.02 -18.22
CA GLY A 344 -2.63 10.09 -17.04
C GLY A 344 -2.10 9.33 -15.83
N THR A 345 -1.02 8.53 -15.98
CA THR A 345 -0.39 7.77 -14.90
C THR A 345 1.12 7.87 -15.03
N PHE A 346 1.81 8.18 -13.93
CA PHE A 346 3.26 8.17 -13.85
C PHE A 346 3.73 7.12 -12.84
N TYR A 347 4.64 6.26 -13.29
CA TYR A 347 5.23 5.19 -12.51
C TYR A 347 6.67 5.50 -12.14
N SER A 348 7.09 5.02 -10.97
CA SER A 348 8.44 5.11 -10.45
C SER A 348 8.87 3.79 -9.80
N THR A 349 10.05 3.78 -9.18
CA THR A 349 10.64 2.57 -8.60
C THR A 349 11.02 1.56 -9.68
N PHE A 350 11.87 2.01 -10.61
CA PHE A 350 12.40 1.20 -11.69
C PHE A 350 13.88 0.86 -11.44
N SER A 351 14.17 -0.42 -11.22
CA SER A 351 15.54 -0.95 -11.21
C SER A 351 15.84 -1.62 -12.56
N LEU A 352 16.14 -0.83 -13.60
CA LEU A 352 16.21 -1.33 -14.97
C LEU A 352 17.28 -2.41 -15.17
N TRP A 353 18.42 -2.30 -14.46
CA TRP A 353 19.48 -3.31 -14.52
C TRP A 353 19.00 -4.69 -14.09
N ASP A 354 18.08 -4.77 -13.14
CA ASP A 354 17.48 -6.02 -12.68
C ASP A 354 16.32 -6.47 -13.58
N THR A 355 15.38 -5.57 -13.86
CA THR A 355 14.06 -5.91 -14.41
C THR A 355 14.07 -6.11 -15.92
N TYR A 356 15.03 -5.58 -16.70
CA TYR A 356 15.10 -5.76 -18.13
C TYR A 356 15.25 -7.24 -18.55
N ARG A 357 15.86 -8.07 -17.69
CA ARG A 357 16.18 -9.46 -17.99
C ARG A 357 14.94 -10.34 -18.13
N ALA A 358 13.95 -10.14 -17.25
CA ALA A 358 12.78 -11.00 -17.20
C ALA A 358 11.48 -10.25 -16.92
N ALA A 359 11.44 -9.34 -15.92
CA ALA A 359 10.20 -8.69 -15.50
C ALA A 359 9.57 -7.85 -16.62
N HIS A 360 10.33 -7.00 -17.32
CA HIS A 360 9.79 -6.20 -18.42
C HIS A 360 9.32 -7.05 -19.60
N PRO A 361 10.08 -8.06 -20.12
CA PRO A 361 9.55 -9.00 -21.08
C PRO A 361 8.29 -9.72 -20.60
N PHE A 362 8.23 -10.12 -19.32
CA PHE A 362 7.06 -10.77 -18.75
C PHE A 362 5.84 -9.84 -18.75
N TYR A 363 6.01 -8.56 -18.42
CA TYR A 363 4.93 -7.57 -18.47
C TYR A 363 4.30 -7.45 -19.85
N THR A 364 5.08 -7.54 -20.93
CA THR A 364 4.55 -7.49 -22.31
C THR A 364 3.63 -8.66 -22.63
N LEU A 365 3.74 -9.78 -21.90
CA LEU A 365 2.92 -10.97 -22.07
C LEU A 365 1.67 -10.92 -21.18
N VAL A 366 1.82 -10.51 -19.91
CA VAL A 366 0.77 -10.68 -18.90
C VAL A 366 -0.01 -9.40 -18.58
N ILE A 367 0.59 -8.23 -18.82
CA ILE A 367 -0.02 -6.91 -18.55
C ILE A 367 0.30 -5.91 -19.68
N PRO A 368 0.12 -6.26 -20.97
CA PRO A 368 0.51 -5.40 -22.10
C PRO A 368 -0.13 -4.00 -22.02
N GLU A 369 -1.30 -3.86 -21.41
CA GLU A 369 -2.01 -2.61 -21.21
C GLU A 369 -1.30 -1.61 -20.28
N ARG A 370 -0.34 -2.08 -19.47
CA ARG A 370 0.45 -1.22 -18.56
C ARG A 370 1.78 -0.77 -19.17
N VAL A 371 2.29 -1.47 -20.16
CA VAL A 371 3.65 -1.28 -20.69
C VAL A 371 3.86 0.13 -21.24
N ASP A 372 2.90 0.69 -21.99
CA ASP A 372 2.98 2.06 -22.50
C ASP A 372 3.11 3.09 -21.36
N GLY A 373 2.41 2.88 -20.24
CA GLY A 373 2.53 3.73 -19.05
C GLY A 373 3.93 3.69 -18.45
N PHE A 374 4.54 2.50 -18.35
CA PHE A 374 5.90 2.34 -17.84
C PHE A 374 6.92 3.03 -18.74
N VAL A 375 6.84 2.78 -20.06
CA VAL A 375 7.75 3.39 -21.05
C VAL A 375 7.63 4.90 -21.06
N ASN A 376 6.40 5.43 -21.07
CA ASN A 376 6.18 6.89 -21.08
C ASN A 376 6.71 7.54 -19.78
N SER A 377 6.55 6.89 -18.61
CA SER A 377 7.11 7.41 -17.36
C SER A 377 8.64 7.52 -17.41
N LEU A 378 9.32 6.54 -18.00
CA LEU A 378 10.78 6.57 -18.19
C LEU A 378 11.19 7.68 -19.18
N ILE A 379 10.43 7.90 -20.25
CA ILE A 379 10.67 8.98 -21.22
C ILE A 379 10.45 10.33 -20.56
N GLU A 380 9.31 10.54 -19.88
CA GLU A 380 9.00 11.81 -19.20
C GLU A 380 10.08 12.18 -18.16
N GLN A 381 10.55 11.20 -17.38
CA GLN A 381 11.67 11.43 -16.46
C GLN A 381 12.94 11.79 -17.22
N GLY A 382 13.25 11.09 -18.32
CA GLY A 382 14.42 11.33 -19.15
C GLY A 382 14.41 12.71 -19.81
N GLU A 383 13.26 13.19 -20.28
CA GLU A 383 13.11 14.54 -20.87
C GLU A 383 13.42 15.65 -19.85
N VAL A 384 13.04 15.45 -18.59
CA VAL A 384 13.29 16.43 -17.51
C VAL A 384 14.75 16.45 -17.08
N GLN A 385 15.36 15.28 -16.91
CA GLN A 385 16.73 15.18 -16.37
C GLN A 385 17.84 15.14 -17.45
N GLY A 386 17.45 14.99 -18.74
CA GLY A 386 18.38 15.02 -19.88
C GLY A 386 18.99 13.65 -20.23
N PHE A 387 18.61 12.58 -19.60
CA PHE A 387 19.01 11.19 -19.87
C PHE A 387 17.94 10.21 -19.37
N LEU A 388 17.85 9.02 -19.94
CA LEU A 388 16.93 7.99 -19.46
C LEU A 388 17.34 7.49 -18.07
N PRO A 389 16.39 7.25 -17.16
CA PRO A 389 16.71 6.81 -15.82
C PRO A 389 17.40 5.44 -15.81
N ILE A 390 18.26 5.22 -14.83
CA ILE A 390 18.94 3.97 -14.55
C ILE A 390 18.24 3.26 -13.39
N TRP A 391 18.01 4.01 -12.29
CA TRP A 391 17.29 3.57 -11.12
C TRP A 391 16.38 4.70 -10.60
N GLY A 392 15.22 4.83 -11.22
CA GLY A 392 14.25 5.86 -10.82
C GLY A 392 13.55 5.48 -9.53
N LEU A 393 13.59 6.35 -8.53
CA LEU A 393 12.91 6.20 -7.25
C LEU A 393 12.16 7.48 -6.93
N TRP A 394 10.88 7.37 -6.65
CA TRP A 394 10.01 8.50 -6.32
C TRP A 394 10.04 9.66 -7.34
N GLY A 395 10.19 9.30 -8.63
CA GLY A 395 10.29 10.26 -9.74
C GLY A 395 11.66 10.87 -9.94
N LYS A 396 12.68 10.49 -9.16
CA LYS A 396 14.06 11.00 -9.23
C LYS A 396 15.04 9.87 -9.52
N GLU A 397 16.22 10.23 -10.03
CA GLU A 397 17.31 9.30 -10.29
C GLU A 397 18.24 9.21 -9.07
N ASN A 398 18.65 8.00 -8.67
CA ASN A 398 19.62 7.79 -7.58
C ASN A 398 21.00 7.36 -8.05
N PHE A 399 21.21 7.17 -9.35
CA PHE A 399 22.46 6.78 -9.98
C PHE A 399 23.03 5.43 -9.49
N CYS A 400 22.20 4.57 -8.93
CA CYS A 400 22.59 3.23 -8.53
C CYS A 400 22.61 2.30 -9.73
N MET A 401 23.53 1.31 -9.72
CA MET A 401 23.70 0.31 -10.77
C MET A 401 24.22 0.90 -12.10
N ILE A 402 24.20 0.08 -13.13
CA ILE A 402 24.67 0.39 -14.49
C ILE A 402 23.63 -0.09 -15.50
N GLY A 403 23.73 0.39 -16.71
CA GLY A 403 22.87 -0.05 -17.79
C GLY A 403 21.77 0.95 -18.09
N ASN A 404 22.11 1.86 -18.99
CA ASN A 404 21.15 2.69 -19.71
C ASN A 404 20.78 1.92 -20.97
N HIS A 405 19.72 1.15 -20.92
CA HIS A 405 19.29 0.24 -22.00
C HIS A 405 18.16 0.83 -22.81
#